data_70cd95e393d20addc3f4602d43953e7b
#
_entry.id   70cd95e393d20addc3f4602d43953e7b
#
_cell.length_a   1.000
_cell.length_b   1.000
_cell.length_c   1.000
_cell.angle_alpha   90.00
_cell.angle_beta   90.00
_cell.angle_gamma   90.00
#
_symmetry.space_group_name_H-M   'P 1'
#
loop_
_entity.id
_entity.type
_entity.pdbx_description
1 polymer ?
#
loop_
_entity_poly.entity_id
_entity_poly.type
_entity_poly.pdbx_seq_one_letter_code
_entity_poly.pdbx_strand_id
1 'polypeptide(L)'
;MAGRRNFLQSGMFGAAGVGLAVSASSSVVMAENDKATIKREVTNEVDVLVVGGGTAGVIAAIQAGRAGAKTLLVERNFQLGGATTTGGVAFPGLFDAWGKQVIAGIGWELVKESVELDGGKFPNFAKVPRSHWMNQVHVNQFVYALLAEEKCREAEVEIAYYEFPEGAVKTDAGWQ
;
A
#
# COMPACT_ATOMS: atom_id res chain seq x y z
N MET A 1 21.79 -28.25 21.06
CA MET A 1 21.17 -27.02 20.53
C MET A 1 20.26 -26.41 21.59
N ALA A 2 20.79 -25.56 22.42
CA ALA A 2 20.13 -24.84 23.49
C ALA A 2 20.52 -23.38 23.25
N GLY A 3 19.61 -22.45 23.12
CA GLY A 3 18.86 -21.82 24.11
C GLY A 3 19.18 -20.34 24.05
N ARG A 4 18.33 -19.52 23.32
CA ARG A 4 18.37 -18.05 23.32
C ARG A 4 17.35 -17.48 24.32
N ARG A 5 17.31 -17.97 25.55
CA ARG A 5 16.28 -17.55 26.53
C ARG A 5 16.82 -17.25 27.93
N ASN A 6 18.04 -16.79 28.12
CA ASN A 6 18.53 -16.46 29.47
C ASN A 6 19.44 -15.22 29.46
N PHE A 7 18.87 -14.05 29.17
CA PHE A 7 19.61 -12.79 29.30
C PHE A 7 18.93 -11.71 30.17
N LEU A 8 17.94 -12.05 30.95
CA LEU A 8 17.31 -11.09 31.85
C LEU A 8 17.06 -11.71 33.25
N GLN A 9 18.10 -12.20 33.90
CA GLN A 9 18.06 -12.48 35.35
C GLN A 9 19.45 -12.34 35.93
N SER A 10 19.75 -11.16 36.43
CA SER A 10 20.60 -10.91 37.62
C SER A 10 20.85 -9.41 37.77
N GLY A 11 20.20 -8.83 38.74
CA GLY A 11 20.35 -7.44 39.16
C GLY A 11 19.60 -7.23 40.46
N MET A 12 19.92 -8.07 41.48
CA MET A 12 19.51 -7.81 42.85
C MET A 12 20.41 -6.73 43.44
N PHE A 13 19.88 -5.56 43.72
CA PHE A 13 20.44 -4.64 44.74
C PHE A 13 19.30 -4.24 45.67
N GLY A 14 19.47 -4.66 46.91
CA GLY A 14 18.61 -4.28 47.99
C GLY A 14 18.85 -2.84 48.44
N ALA A 15 17.79 -2.10 48.64
CA ALA A 15 17.76 -0.93 49.49
C ALA A 15 16.47 -0.95 50.28
N ALA A 16 16.62 -1.09 51.62
CA ALA A 16 15.55 -0.94 52.54
C ALA A 16 15.04 0.52 52.53
N GLY A 17 13.78 0.72 52.25
CA GLY A 17 13.11 2.02 52.29
C GLY A 17 11.68 1.85 52.73
N VAL A 18 11.37 2.52 53.80
CA VAL A 18 10.14 2.63 54.59
C VAL A 18 8.88 2.64 53.75
N GLY A 19 7.95 1.73 54.06
CA GLY A 19 6.66 1.64 53.37
C GLY A 19 5.73 2.80 53.66
N LEU A 20 5.24 3.40 52.60
CA LEU A 20 3.98 4.10 52.55
C LEU A 20 3.10 3.31 51.59
N ALA A 21 2.21 2.53 52.18
CA ALA A 21 1.17 1.84 51.45
C ALA A 21 0.15 2.89 50.96
N VAL A 22 0.36 3.41 49.75
CA VAL A 22 -0.71 4.09 49.02
C VAL A 22 -1.52 3.01 48.32
N SER A 23 -2.64 2.65 48.92
CA SER A 23 -3.66 1.85 48.26
C SER A 23 -4.32 2.71 47.15
N ALA A 24 -3.67 2.73 45.97
CA ALA A 24 -4.32 3.21 44.77
C ALA A 24 -5.31 2.12 44.32
N SER A 25 -6.54 2.22 44.79
CA SER A 25 -7.66 1.57 44.12
C SER A 25 -7.75 2.18 42.71
N SER A 26 -7.07 1.55 41.74
CA SER A 26 -7.32 1.82 40.35
C SER A 26 -8.72 1.29 40.02
N SER A 27 -9.73 2.13 40.25
CA SER A 27 -11.01 1.96 39.58
C SER A 27 -10.70 2.08 38.07
N VAL A 28 -10.68 0.92 37.42
CA VAL A 28 -10.78 0.89 35.96
C VAL A 28 -12.14 1.51 35.63
N VAL A 29 -12.15 2.78 35.32
CA VAL A 29 -13.30 3.41 34.69
C VAL A 29 -13.38 2.77 33.32
N MET A 30 -14.18 1.70 33.22
CA MET A 30 -14.67 1.23 31.92
C MET A 30 -15.45 2.39 31.37
N ALA A 31 -14.86 3.08 30.40
CA ALA A 31 -15.59 4.05 29.61
C ALA A 31 -16.79 3.30 29.03
N GLU A 32 -17.97 3.58 29.59
CA GLU A 32 -19.23 3.18 29.02
C GLU A 32 -19.24 3.69 27.60
N ASN A 33 -19.36 2.77 26.65
CA ASN A 33 -19.30 3.02 25.24
C ASN A 33 -20.46 3.95 24.88
N ASP A 34 -20.26 5.25 25.11
CA ASP A 34 -21.07 6.27 24.46
C ASP A 34 -20.82 6.10 22.97
N LYS A 35 -21.70 5.30 22.35
CA LYS A 35 -21.88 5.29 20.91
C LYS A 35 -22.40 6.66 20.52
N ALA A 36 -21.52 7.67 20.57
CA ALA A 36 -21.76 8.90 19.90
C ALA A 36 -21.99 8.49 18.44
N THR A 37 -23.23 8.51 18.03
CA THR A 37 -23.62 8.31 16.63
C THR A 37 -23.11 9.54 15.91
N ILE A 38 -21.85 9.50 15.51
CA ILE A 38 -21.29 10.53 14.64
C ILE A 38 -22.10 10.42 13.35
N LYS A 39 -23.00 11.37 13.13
CA LYS A 39 -23.65 11.53 11.84
C LYS A 39 -22.55 11.87 10.84
N ARG A 40 -22.11 10.85 10.09
CA ARG A 40 -21.18 11.05 8.98
C ARG A 40 -22.02 11.52 7.78
N GLU A 41 -21.66 12.68 7.29
CA GLU A 41 -22.22 13.20 6.07
C GLU A 41 -21.49 12.52 4.90
N VAL A 42 -22.23 12.01 3.92
CA VAL A 42 -21.66 11.48 2.68
C VAL A 42 -21.19 12.67 1.87
N THR A 43 -19.87 12.81 1.72
CA THR A 43 -19.25 13.94 1.03
C THR A 43 -18.89 13.64 -0.42
N ASN A 44 -18.78 12.36 -0.78
CA ASN A 44 -18.49 11.92 -2.14
C ASN A 44 -19.24 10.61 -2.46
N GLU A 45 -19.74 10.50 -3.67
CA GLU A 45 -20.44 9.32 -4.18
C GLU A 45 -19.79 8.90 -5.49
N VAL A 46 -19.31 7.65 -5.55
CA VAL A 46 -18.59 7.10 -6.70
C VAL A 46 -19.08 5.71 -7.03
N ASP A 47 -18.86 5.27 -8.27
CA ASP A 47 -19.20 3.91 -8.70
C ASP A 47 -18.19 2.90 -8.16
N VAL A 48 -16.90 3.31 -8.10
CA VAL A 48 -15.79 2.47 -7.64
C VAL A 48 -14.92 3.25 -6.67
N LEU A 49 -14.78 2.72 -5.45
CA LEU A 49 -13.80 3.17 -4.49
C LEU A 49 -12.64 2.16 -4.46
N VAL A 50 -11.44 2.63 -4.76
CA VAL A 50 -10.21 1.85 -4.64
C VAL A 50 -9.46 2.28 -3.38
N VAL A 51 -9.21 1.33 -2.49
CA VAL A 51 -8.52 1.57 -1.22
C VAL A 51 -7.08 1.12 -1.31
N GLY A 52 -6.17 2.08 -1.29
CA GLY A 52 -4.73 1.89 -1.37
C GLY A 52 -4.18 2.07 -2.78
N GLY A 53 -3.30 3.06 -2.95
CA GLY A 53 -2.62 3.42 -4.20
C GLY A 53 -1.34 2.62 -4.48
N GLY A 54 -1.23 1.39 -3.97
CA GLY A 54 -0.16 0.48 -4.36
C GLY A 54 -0.30 0.04 -5.82
N THR A 55 0.66 -0.73 -6.33
CA THR A 55 0.67 -1.20 -7.73
C THR A 55 -0.67 -1.80 -8.16
N ALA A 56 -1.28 -2.66 -7.35
CA ALA A 56 -2.56 -3.29 -7.67
C ALA A 56 -3.72 -2.28 -7.69
N GLY A 57 -3.77 -1.37 -6.70
CA GLY A 57 -4.82 -0.35 -6.62
C GLY A 57 -4.75 0.65 -7.76
N VAL A 58 -3.56 1.10 -8.13
CA VAL A 58 -3.34 1.95 -9.31
C VAL A 58 -3.89 1.29 -10.57
N ILE A 59 -3.53 0.03 -10.81
CA ILE A 59 -3.99 -0.71 -11.99
C ILE A 59 -5.52 -0.88 -11.97
N ALA A 60 -6.10 -1.19 -10.80
CA ALA A 60 -7.53 -1.35 -10.64
C ALA A 60 -8.28 -0.02 -10.89
N ALA A 61 -7.78 1.09 -10.36
CA ALA A 61 -8.36 2.41 -10.55
C ALA A 61 -8.30 2.85 -12.01
N ILE A 62 -7.15 2.71 -12.67
CA ILE A 62 -7.00 3.01 -14.09
C ILE A 62 -7.98 2.18 -14.93
N GLN A 63 -8.11 0.88 -14.63
CA GLN A 63 -9.03 0.03 -15.37
C GLN A 63 -10.49 0.44 -15.16
N ALA A 64 -10.89 0.78 -13.94
CA ALA A 64 -12.24 1.24 -13.62
C ALA A 64 -12.56 2.56 -14.35
N GLY A 65 -11.65 3.54 -14.28
CA GLY A 65 -11.80 4.80 -15.00
C GLY A 65 -11.88 4.62 -16.52
N ARG A 66 -10.98 3.82 -17.10
CA ARG A 66 -11.03 3.48 -18.55
C ARG A 66 -12.33 2.78 -18.96
N ALA A 67 -13.01 2.11 -18.04
CA ALA A 67 -14.31 1.52 -18.25
C ALA A 67 -15.47 2.52 -18.11
N GLY A 68 -15.19 3.78 -17.79
CA GLY A 68 -16.16 4.86 -17.63
C GLY A 68 -16.82 4.94 -16.25
N ALA A 69 -16.30 4.22 -15.25
CA ALA A 69 -16.79 4.31 -13.88
C ALA A 69 -16.25 5.56 -13.18
N LYS A 70 -17.11 6.31 -12.49
CA LYS A 70 -16.66 7.39 -11.59
C LYS A 70 -15.86 6.76 -10.45
N THR A 71 -14.54 6.96 -10.47
CA THR A 71 -13.59 6.23 -9.61
C THR A 71 -12.86 7.17 -8.67
N LEU A 72 -12.82 6.81 -7.39
CA LEU A 72 -11.98 7.45 -6.36
C LEU A 72 -10.94 6.45 -5.89
N LEU A 73 -9.67 6.86 -5.91
CA LEU A 73 -8.53 6.15 -5.33
C LEU A 73 -8.07 6.88 -4.08
N VAL A 74 -8.15 6.23 -2.92
CA VAL A 74 -7.63 6.77 -1.66
C VAL A 74 -6.28 6.13 -1.32
N GLU A 75 -5.31 6.96 -0.95
CA GLU A 75 -3.97 6.52 -0.56
C GLU A 75 -3.52 7.26 0.70
N ARG A 76 -3.04 6.52 1.68
CA ARG A 76 -2.59 7.10 2.95
C ARG A 76 -1.26 7.84 2.87
N ASN A 77 -0.45 7.56 1.86
CA ASN A 77 0.84 8.19 1.64
C ASN A 77 0.71 9.38 0.68
N PHE A 78 1.84 9.97 0.32
CA PHE A 78 1.94 11.15 -0.54
C PHE A 78 2.16 10.82 -2.01
N GLN A 79 2.30 9.53 -2.36
CA GLN A 79 2.55 9.09 -3.74
C GLN A 79 1.99 7.70 -4.00
N LEU A 80 1.68 7.43 -5.27
CA LEU A 80 1.22 6.13 -5.76
C LEU A 80 2.37 5.15 -6.00
N GLY A 81 2.04 3.87 -6.22
CA GLY A 81 2.96 2.79 -6.57
C GLY A 81 3.34 1.86 -5.42
N GLY A 82 3.12 2.26 -4.16
CA GLY A 82 3.30 1.44 -2.98
C GLY A 82 4.69 0.81 -2.87
N ALA A 83 4.78 -0.53 -2.95
CA ALA A 83 6.05 -1.25 -2.81
C ALA A 83 7.10 -0.82 -3.84
N THR A 84 6.67 -0.50 -5.07
CA THR A 84 7.58 -0.08 -6.15
C THR A 84 8.15 1.32 -5.92
N THR A 85 7.45 2.18 -5.22
CA THR A 85 7.83 3.58 -4.97
C THR A 85 8.20 3.80 -3.51
N THR A 86 7.23 4.02 -2.64
CA THR A 86 7.44 4.28 -1.20
C THR A 86 8.17 3.12 -0.51
N GLY A 87 7.92 1.88 -0.93
CA GLY A 87 8.56 0.68 -0.39
C GLY A 87 9.98 0.41 -0.90
N GLY A 88 10.45 1.15 -1.91
CA GLY A 88 11.82 1.06 -2.42
C GLY A 88 12.14 -0.17 -3.28
N VAL A 89 11.15 -0.96 -3.68
CA VAL A 89 11.35 -2.16 -4.51
C VAL A 89 11.27 -1.78 -5.99
N ALA A 90 12.36 -1.30 -6.55
CA ALA A 90 12.45 -0.74 -7.91
C ALA A 90 12.37 -1.78 -9.06
N PHE A 91 11.88 -2.96 -8.79
CA PHE A 91 11.70 -4.02 -9.80
C PHE A 91 10.36 -4.72 -9.57
N PRO A 92 9.29 -4.24 -10.25
CA PRO A 92 7.90 -4.65 -10.01
C PRO A 92 7.59 -6.11 -10.36
N GLY A 93 8.56 -6.89 -10.70
CA GLY A 93 8.41 -8.32 -10.93
C GLY A 93 8.95 -8.80 -12.27
N LEU A 94 8.61 -10.05 -12.61
CA LEU A 94 8.95 -10.68 -13.88
C LEU A 94 7.74 -10.61 -14.80
N PHE A 95 7.92 -9.95 -15.93
CA PHE A 95 6.90 -9.87 -16.99
C PHE A 95 7.09 -10.96 -18.05
N ASP A 96 8.26 -11.56 -18.08
CA ASP A 96 8.66 -12.59 -19.04
C ASP A 96 9.17 -13.84 -18.32
N ALA A 97 8.79 -15.00 -18.82
CA ALA A 97 9.26 -16.30 -18.34
C ALA A 97 9.45 -17.26 -19.52
N TRP A 98 10.53 -18.03 -19.50
CA TRP A 98 10.86 -19.02 -20.53
C TRP A 98 10.88 -18.45 -21.96
N GLY A 99 11.34 -17.20 -22.13
CA GLY A 99 11.37 -16.51 -23.42
C GLY A 99 9.99 -16.07 -23.92
N LYS A 100 8.98 -16.00 -23.06
CA LYS A 100 7.63 -15.55 -23.39
C LYS A 100 7.15 -14.52 -22.38
N GLN A 101 6.50 -13.46 -22.87
CA GLN A 101 5.79 -12.55 -22.01
C GLN A 101 4.59 -13.25 -21.37
N VAL A 102 4.54 -13.27 -20.04
CA VAL A 102 3.48 -13.92 -19.23
C VAL A 102 2.59 -12.94 -18.51
N ILE A 103 3.04 -11.70 -18.34
CA ILE A 103 2.28 -10.58 -17.73
C ILE A 103 2.27 -9.41 -18.71
N ALA A 104 1.09 -8.86 -18.96
CA ALA A 104 0.84 -7.73 -19.84
C ALA A 104 -0.22 -6.79 -19.22
N GLY A 105 -0.76 -5.87 -20.02
CA GLY A 105 -1.80 -4.92 -19.60
C GLY A 105 -1.22 -3.70 -18.88
N ILE A 106 -2.03 -3.01 -18.09
CA ILE A 106 -1.74 -1.70 -17.50
C ILE A 106 -0.44 -1.71 -16.68
N GLY A 107 -0.18 -2.79 -15.92
CA GLY A 107 1.06 -2.90 -15.16
C GLY A 107 2.31 -2.92 -16.05
N TRP A 108 2.22 -3.58 -17.20
CA TRP A 108 3.30 -3.58 -18.19
C TRP A 108 3.41 -2.23 -18.92
N GLU A 109 2.29 -1.57 -19.23
CA GLU A 109 2.27 -0.22 -19.79
C GLU A 109 3.08 0.74 -18.91
N LEU A 110 2.76 0.80 -17.61
CA LEU A 110 3.45 1.65 -16.63
C LEU A 110 4.95 1.36 -16.56
N VAL A 111 5.32 0.09 -16.49
CA VAL A 111 6.74 -0.31 -16.40
C VAL A 111 7.48 0.06 -17.69
N LYS A 112 6.89 -0.24 -18.83
CA LYS A 112 7.48 0.06 -20.14
C LYS A 112 7.74 1.56 -20.30
N GLU A 113 6.73 2.36 -20.07
CA GLU A 113 6.81 3.81 -20.19
C GLU A 113 7.79 4.43 -19.18
N SER A 114 7.82 3.90 -17.94
CA SER A 114 8.80 4.32 -16.93
C SER A 114 10.24 4.07 -17.35
N VAL A 115 10.52 2.89 -17.93
CA VAL A 115 11.87 2.56 -18.43
C VAL A 115 12.25 3.44 -19.62
N GLU A 116 11.32 3.68 -20.54
CA GLU A 116 11.54 4.51 -21.72
C GLU A 116 11.83 5.97 -21.34
N LEU A 117 11.05 6.54 -20.43
CA LEU A 117 11.24 7.93 -19.97
C LEU A 117 12.53 8.13 -19.19
N ASP A 118 12.95 7.15 -18.42
CA ASP A 118 14.22 7.21 -17.67
C ASP A 118 15.45 6.91 -18.53
N GLY A 119 15.27 6.59 -19.81
CA GLY A 119 16.35 6.19 -20.71
C GLY A 119 16.97 4.84 -20.37
N GLY A 120 16.26 4.02 -19.61
CA GLY A 120 16.66 2.68 -19.20
C GLY A 120 16.65 1.67 -20.36
N LYS A 121 17.00 0.44 -20.04
CA LYS A 121 17.05 -0.65 -21.02
C LYS A 121 16.33 -1.88 -20.47
N PHE A 122 15.58 -2.53 -21.36
CA PHE A 122 14.98 -3.82 -21.05
C PHE A 122 15.99 -4.96 -21.12
N PRO A 123 15.82 -6.01 -20.31
CA PRO A 123 16.51 -7.27 -20.51
C PRO A 123 16.23 -7.84 -21.90
N ASN A 124 17.13 -8.69 -22.39
CA ASN A 124 16.86 -9.41 -23.63
C ASN A 124 15.95 -10.61 -23.36
N PHE A 125 14.65 -10.42 -23.45
CA PHE A 125 13.64 -11.44 -23.22
C PHE A 125 13.67 -12.62 -24.22
N ALA A 126 14.31 -12.47 -25.37
CA ALA A 126 14.48 -13.57 -26.31
C ALA A 126 15.49 -14.64 -25.83
N LYS A 127 16.31 -14.30 -24.84
CA LYS A 127 17.25 -15.23 -24.23
C LYS A 127 16.67 -15.79 -22.94
N VAL A 128 16.58 -17.09 -22.84
CA VAL A 128 16.26 -17.76 -21.57
C VAL A 128 17.41 -17.51 -20.60
N PRO A 129 17.19 -16.81 -19.48
CA PRO A 129 18.27 -16.45 -18.59
C PRO A 129 18.73 -17.65 -17.76
N ARG A 130 19.99 -17.63 -17.33
CA ARG A 130 20.52 -18.63 -16.40
C ARG A 130 19.81 -18.62 -15.04
N SER A 131 19.34 -17.44 -14.63
CA SER A 131 18.59 -17.22 -13.40
C SER A 131 17.45 -16.25 -13.66
N HIS A 132 16.28 -16.51 -13.10
CA HIS A 132 15.06 -15.71 -13.34
C HIS A 132 15.23 -14.21 -13.05
N TRP A 133 16.02 -13.84 -12.04
CA TRP A 133 16.26 -12.44 -11.69
C TRP A 133 17.00 -11.65 -12.79
N MET A 134 17.65 -12.30 -13.74
CA MET A 134 18.33 -11.62 -14.87
C MET A 134 17.33 -10.95 -15.83
N ASN A 135 16.07 -11.34 -15.82
CA ASN A 135 15.01 -10.75 -16.62
C ASN A 135 14.14 -9.77 -15.80
N GLN A 136 14.57 -9.39 -14.59
CA GLN A 136 13.91 -8.33 -13.86
C GLN A 136 14.04 -6.99 -14.58
N VAL A 137 12.92 -6.27 -14.66
CA VAL A 137 12.87 -4.92 -15.19
C VAL A 137 13.02 -3.94 -14.03
N HIS A 138 14.01 -3.08 -14.10
CA HIS A 138 14.19 -2.02 -13.11
C HIS A 138 13.50 -0.74 -13.60
N VAL A 139 12.85 -0.05 -12.67
CA VAL A 139 12.21 1.24 -12.91
C VAL A 139 12.80 2.30 -12.01
N ASN A 140 12.80 3.53 -12.47
CA ASN A 140 13.02 4.69 -11.61
C ASN A 140 11.74 4.92 -10.79
N GLN A 141 11.84 4.85 -9.47
CA GLN A 141 10.71 4.92 -8.56
C GLN A 141 9.93 6.24 -8.67
N PHE A 142 10.64 7.34 -8.90
CA PHE A 142 10.02 8.66 -9.05
C PHE A 142 9.28 8.79 -10.36
N VAL A 143 9.87 8.31 -11.46
CA VAL A 143 9.23 8.28 -12.78
C VAL A 143 8.01 7.37 -12.74
N TYR A 144 8.11 6.20 -12.10
CA TYR A 144 6.98 5.29 -11.94
C TYR A 144 5.83 5.92 -11.15
N ALA A 145 6.12 6.63 -10.05
CA ALA A 145 5.11 7.31 -9.26
C ALA A 145 4.40 8.40 -10.05
N LEU A 146 5.16 9.21 -10.80
CA LEU A 146 4.63 10.26 -11.68
C LEU A 146 3.69 9.68 -12.74
N LEU A 147 4.12 8.63 -13.44
CA LEU A 147 3.31 7.96 -14.45
C LEU A 147 2.06 7.29 -13.87
N ALA A 148 2.16 6.70 -12.68
CA ALA A 148 1.00 6.11 -12.01
C ALA A 148 -0.08 7.17 -11.74
N GLU A 149 0.32 8.37 -11.31
CA GLU A 149 -0.60 9.49 -11.11
C GLU A 149 -1.16 10.01 -12.42
N GLU A 150 -0.31 10.21 -13.43
CA GLU A 150 -0.70 10.69 -14.76
C GLU A 150 -1.72 9.75 -15.41
N LYS A 151 -1.45 8.44 -15.40
CA LYS A 151 -2.38 7.44 -15.96
C LYS A 151 -3.72 7.34 -15.20
N CYS A 152 -3.71 7.56 -13.89
CA CYS A 152 -4.95 7.70 -13.14
C CYS A 152 -5.74 8.92 -13.61
N ARG A 153 -5.09 10.07 -13.77
CA ARG A 153 -5.72 11.31 -14.25
C ARG A 153 -6.22 11.20 -15.69
N GLU A 154 -5.44 10.58 -16.60
CA GLU A 154 -5.87 10.29 -17.95
C GLU A 154 -7.14 9.40 -18.00
N ALA A 155 -7.30 8.52 -17.02
CA ALA A 155 -8.46 7.67 -16.83
C ALA A 155 -9.60 8.32 -16.01
N GLU A 156 -9.52 9.64 -15.76
CA GLU A 156 -10.49 10.42 -14.98
C GLU A 156 -10.70 9.90 -13.54
N VAL A 157 -9.67 9.28 -12.96
CA VAL A 157 -9.68 8.82 -11.57
C VAL A 157 -9.39 9.99 -10.64
N GLU A 158 -10.28 10.24 -9.69
CA GLU A 158 -10.02 11.13 -8.57
C GLU A 158 -9.05 10.47 -7.59
N ILE A 159 -8.04 11.23 -7.12
CA ILE A 159 -7.03 10.71 -6.18
C ILE A 159 -7.08 11.54 -4.90
N ALA A 160 -7.27 10.86 -3.77
CA ALA A 160 -7.20 11.45 -2.44
C ALA A 160 -6.00 10.89 -1.68
N TYR A 161 -5.01 11.74 -1.47
CA TYR A 161 -3.82 11.42 -0.67
C TYR A 161 -4.05 11.69 0.81
N TYR A 162 -3.28 11.03 1.67
CA TYR A 162 -3.34 11.11 3.13
C TYR A 162 -4.67 10.65 3.71
N GLU A 163 -5.40 9.83 2.97
CA GLU A 163 -6.68 9.27 3.38
C GLU A 163 -6.63 7.75 3.48
N PHE A 164 -7.33 7.21 4.45
CA PHE A 164 -7.52 5.78 4.62
C PHE A 164 -8.88 5.51 5.27
N PRO A 165 -9.51 4.36 4.98
CA PRO A 165 -10.79 4.03 5.54
C PRO A 165 -10.67 3.68 7.03
N GLU A 166 -11.55 4.21 7.85
CA GLU A 166 -11.72 3.79 9.24
C GLU A 166 -12.63 2.56 9.37
N GLY A 167 -13.48 2.34 8.38
CA GLY A 167 -14.41 1.23 8.34
C GLY A 167 -15.19 1.21 7.03
N ALA A 168 -15.96 0.16 6.81
CA ALA A 168 -16.87 0.04 5.69
C ALA A 168 -18.18 -0.59 6.17
N VAL A 169 -19.29 -0.02 5.76
CA VAL A 169 -20.62 -0.50 6.10
C VAL A 169 -21.38 -0.80 4.80
N LYS A 170 -21.90 -2.00 4.70
CA LYS A 170 -22.76 -2.38 3.59
C LYS A 170 -24.19 -1.95 3.89
N THR A 171 -24.80 -1.23 2.95
CA THR A 171 -26.17 -0.79 2.97
C THR A 171 -26.94 -1.35 1.76
N ASP A 172 -28.23 -1.14 1.71
CA ASP A 172 -29.05 -1.53 0.54
C ASP A 172 -28.67 -0.71 -0.73
N ALA A 173 -28.10 0.49 -0.54
CA ALA A 173 -27.64 1.37 -1.62
C ALA A 173 -26.18 1.12 -2.06
N GLY A 174 -25.42 0.31 -1.32
CA GLY A 174 -24.02 0.04 -1.60
C GLY A 174 -23.11 0.06 -0.36
N TRP A 175 -21.87 0.37 -0.52
CA TRP A 175 -20.89 0.50 0.56
C TRP A 175 -20.72 1.96 0.97
N GLN A 176 -20.60 2.17 2.28
CA GLN A 176 -20.29 3.46 2.90
C GLN A 176 -19.12 3.33 3.85
#